data_b11986f5bd504610beaa092393703e4c
#
_entry.id   b11986f5bd504610beaa092393703e4c
#
_cell.length_a   1.000
_cell.length_b   1.000
_cell.length_c   1.000
_cell.angle_alpha   90.00
_cell.angle_beta   90.00
_cell.angle_gamma   90.00
#
_symmetry.space_group_name_H-M   'P 1'
#
loop_
_entity.id
_entity.type
_entity.pdbx_description
1 polymer ?
#
loop_
_entity_poly.entity_id
_entity_poly.type
_entity_poly.pdbx_seq_one_letter_code
_entity_poly.pdbx_strand_id
1 'polypeptide(L)'
;MDINHTAVRVSDLDATKAFYEDGLGLEYSHDFHVDGVHNYYVTGENLDTTIQFVHDPDADAEIDPSGIVHLAILVDDVAAVFDRVVDRTDCPVVNEPMTIEPAGARAAFVEDPDGYEVELFSKLE
;
A
#
# COMPACT_ATOMS: atom_id res chain seq x y z
N MET A 1 -5.63 -8.57 21.90
CA MET A 1 -5.79 -8.98 20.49
C MET A 1 -5.56 -7.77 19.60
N ASP A 2 -4.66 -7.88 18.64
CA ASP A 2 -4.30 -6.77 17.76
C ASP A 2 -4.15 -7.27 16.34
N ILE A 3 -4.34 -6.36 15.36
CA ILE A 3 -4.05 -6.67 13.97
C ILE A 3 -2.56 -6.46 13.76
N ASN A 4 -1.84 -7.56 13.45
CA ASN A 4 -0.38 -7.55 13.31
C ASN A 4 0.06 -7.16 11.90
N HIS A 5 -0.57 -7.75 10.90
CA HIS A 5 -0.23 -7.46 9.50
C HIS A 5 -1.41 -7.77 8.58
N THR A 6 -1.32 -7.21 7.37
CA THR A 6 -2.23 -7.51 6.27
C THR A 6 -1.41 -8.13 5.16
N ALA A 7 -1.83 -9.30 4.68
CA ALA A 7 -1.12 -9.99 3.61
C ALA A 7 -1.85 -9.84 2.29
N VAL A 8 -1.13 -9.44 1.26
CA VAL A 8 -1.68 -9.31 -0.09
C VAL A 8 -0.77 -10.02 -1.08
N ARG A 9 -1.38 -10.64 -2.08
CA ARG A 9 -0.63 -11.28 -3.16
C ARG A 9 -0.22 -10.23 -4.19
N VAL A 10 1.03 -10.33 -4.67
CA VAL A 10 1.55 -9.41 -5.68
C VAL A 10 2.13 -10.19 -6.85
N SER A 11 2.05 -9.61 -8.05
CA SER A 11 2.52 -10.26 -9.28
C SER A 11 3.98 -9.91 -9.59
N ASP A 12 4.44 -8.74 -9.17
CA ASP A 12 5.79 -8.24 -9.45
C ASP A 12 6.30 -7.54 -8.20
N LEU A 13 7.18 -8.23 -7.47
CA LEU A 13 7.68 -7.71 -6.19
C LEU A 13 8.52 -6.43 -6.39
N ASP A 14 9.30 -6.34 -7.46
CA ASP A 14 10.10 -5.14 -7.72
C ASP A 14 9.23 -3.91 -7.97
N ALA A 15 8.15 -4.06 -8.74
CA ALA A 15 7.19 -2.98 -8.94
C ALA A 15 6.48 -2.61 -7.63
N THR A 16 6.15 -3.61 -6.81
CA THR A 16 5.53 -3.41 -5.51
C THR A 16 6.44 -2.62 -4.57
N LYS A 17 7.73 -2.98 -4.51
CA LYS A 17 8.71 -2.25 -3.72
C LYS A 17 8.84 -0.80 -4.19
N ALA A 18 8.90 -0.59 -5.50
CA ALA A 18 9.00 0.76 -6.05
C ALA A 18 7.81 1.62 -5.64
N PHE A 19 6.60 1.05 -5.63
CA PHE A 19 5.40 1.78 -5.24
C PHE A 19 5.40 2.08 -3.73
N TYR A 20 5.56 1.06 -2.89
CA TYR A 20 5.39 1.23 -1.45
C TYR A 20 6.60 1.85 -0.75
N GLU A 21 7.81 1.54 -1.20
CA GLU A 21 9.04 2.10 -0.60
C GLU A 21 9.43 3.42 -1.25
N ASP A 22 9.71 3.43 -2.55
CA ASP A 22 10.15 4.65 -3.23
C ASP A 22 9.02 5.66 -3.38
N GLY A 23 7.82 5.21 -3.72
CA GLY A 23 6.65 6.05 -3.92
C GLY A 23 6.09 6.58 -2.62
N LEU A 24 5.67 5.70 -1.73
CA LEU A 24 5.01 6.08 -0.49
C LEU A 24 5.97 6.36 0.66
N GLY A 25 7.15 5.77 0.65
CA GLY A 25 8.13 5.99 1.72
C GLY A 25 8.00 5.02 2.88
N LEU A 26 7.31 3.89 2.69
CA LEU A 26 7.31 2.84 3.70
C LEU A 26 8.69 2.17 3.72
N GLU A 27 9.00 1.51 4.81
CA GLU A 27 10.33 0.95 5.04
C GLU A 27 10.30 -0.57 5.06
N TYR A 28 11.37 -1.17 4.55
CA TYR A 28 11.59 -2.62 4.65
C TYR A 28 11.64 -3.04 6.12
N SER A 29 10.89 -4.08 6.45
CA SER A 29 10.91 -4.67 7.80
C SER A 29 11.73 -5.95 7.81
N HIS A 30 11.28 -6.96 7.11
CA HIS A 30 11.94 -8.27 7.03
C HIS A 30 11.37 -9.06 5.86
N ASP A 31 12.00 -10.18 5.53
CA ASP A 31 11.51 -11.08 4.50
C ASP A 31 12.00 -12.51 4.73
N PHE A 32 11.31 -13.46 4.12
CA PHE A 32 11.72 -14.86 4.15
C PHE A 32 11.04 -15.61 3.00
N HIS A 33 11.56 -16.80 2.70
CA HIS A 33 11.00 -17.68 1.68
C HIS A 33 10.47 -18.96 2.33
N VAL A 34 9.30 -19.41 1.87
CA VAL A 34 8.72 -20.72 2.25
C VAL A 34 8.29 -21.41 0.98
N ASP A 35 8.88 -22.58 0.70
CA ASP A 35 8.57 -23.38 -0.50
C ASP A 35 8.66 -22.57 -1.80
N GLY A 36 9.65 -21.68 -1.90
CA GLY A 36 9.86 -20.83 -3.08
C GLY A 36 9.01 -19.57 -3.11
N VAL A 37 8.10 -19.39 -2.17
CA VAL A 37 7.25 -18.20 -2.09
C VAL A 37 7.95 -17.15 -1.25
N HIS A 38 8.10 -15.95 -1.82
CA HIS A 38 8.74 -14.83 -1.14
C HIS A 38 7.72 -14.04 -0.33
N ASN A 39 7.99 -13.88 0.96
CA ASN A 39 7.17 -13.12 1.90
C ASN A 39 7.97 -11.89 2.32
N TYR A 40 7.54 -10.72 1.89
CA TYR A 40 8.26 -9.47 2.04
C TYR A 40 7.42 -8.46 2.81
N TYR A 41 7.97 -7.91 3.89
CA TYR A 41 7.22 -7.05 4.80
C TYR A 41 7.74 -5.63 4.78
N VAL A 42 6.80 -4.67 4.71
CA VAL A 42 7.11 -3.25 4.86
C VAL A 42 6.31 -2.69 6.04
N THR A 43 6.80 -1.59 6.59
CA THR A 43 6.20 -0.96 7.76
C THR A 43 6.30 0.55 7.67
N GLY A 44 5.52 1.25 8.48
CA GLY A 44 5.61 2.69 8.67
C GLY A 44 6.50 3.05 9.86
N GLU A 45 6.41 4.29 10.29
CA GLU A 45 7.25 4.82 11.37
C GLU A 45 7.02 4.14 12.72
N ASN A 46 5.78 3.73 12.99
CA ASN A 46 5.43 3.13 14.29
C ASN A 46 5.90 1.71 14.47
N LEU A 47 6.19 0.98 13.39
CA LEU A 47 6.65 -0.41 13.40
C LEU A 47 5.64 -1.41 14.00
N ASP A 48 4.45 -0.95 14.38
CA ASP A 48 3.47 -1.80 15.07
C ASP A 48 2.70 -2.72 14.12
N THR A 49 2.58 -2.34 12.86
CA THR A 49 1.81 -3.06 11.86
C THR A 49 2.60 -3.12 10.56
N THR A 50 2.51 -4.24 9.87
CA THR A 50 3.20 -4.41 8.58
C THR A 50 2.21 -4.77 7.49
N ILE A 51 2.63 -4.54 6.25
CA ILE A 51 1.99 -5.13 5.08
C ILE A 51 2.91 -6.24 4.59
N GLN A 52 2.35 -7.43 4.42
CA GLN A 52 3.08 -8.59 3.89
C GLN A 52 2.74 -8.75 2.40
N PHE A 53 3.74 -8.68 1.57
CA PHE A 53 3.59 -8.96 0.15
C PHE A 53 3.99 -10.40 -0.11
N VAL A 54 3.07 -11.17 -0.70
CA VAL A 54 3.28 -12.59 -0.99
C VAL A 54 3.49 -12.74 -2.49
N HIS A 55 4.69 -13.11 -2.90
CA HIS A 55 5.05 -13.29 -4.30
C HIS A 55 5.42 -14.75 -4.57
N ASP A 56 4.61 -15.42 -5.36
CA ASP A 56 4.85 -16.79 -5.82
C ASP A 56 5.22 -16.74 -7.31
N PRO A 57 6.50 -16.96 -7.68
CA PRO A 57 6.91 -16.86 -9.07
C PRO A 57 6.30 -17.94 -9.96
N ASP A 58 5.77 -19.02 -9.38
CA ASP A 58 5.15 -20.13 -10.12
C ASP A 58 3.63 -19.99 -10.23
N ALA A 59 3.04 -18.96 -9.62
CA ALA A 59 1.60 -18.75 -9.69
C ALA A 59 1.21 -18.15 -11.03
N ASP A 60 0.29 -18.81 -11.73
CA ASP A 60 -0.24 -18.37 -13.03
C ASP A 60 -1.49 -17.50 -12.90
N ALA A 61 -2.06 -17.39 -11.71
CA ALA A 61 -3.30 -16.66 -11.50
C ALA A 61 -3.08 -15.16 -11.55
N GLU A 62 -3.95 -14.44 -12.25
CA GLU A 62 -3.96 -12.99 -12.21
C GLU A 62 -4.41 -12.52 -10.85
N ILE A 63 -3.88 -11.37 -10.42
CA ILE A 63 -4.31 -10.74 -9.18
C ILE A 63 -5.67 -10.09 -9.41
N ASP A 64 -6.66 -10.52 -8.63
CA ASP A 64 -7.98 -9.90 -8.61
C ASP A 64 -8.14 -9.21 -7.25
N PRO A 65 -7.98 -7.88 -7.18
CA PRO A 65 -8.03 -7.17 -5.90
C PRO A 65 -9.45 -6.96 -5.36
N SER A 66 -10.45 -7.58 -5.96
CA SER A 66 -11.83 -7.46 -5.48
C SER A 66 -12.00 -8.09 -4.10
N GLY A 67 -12.91 -7.57 -3.31
CA GLY A 67 -13.18 -8.07 -1.96
C GLY A 67 -12.48 -7.28 -0.86
N ILE A 68 -11.32 -6.69 -1.15
CA ILE A 68 -10.70 -5.68 -0.28
C ILE A 68 -10.98 -4.34 -0.93
N VAL A 69 -11.68 -3.45 -0.22
CA VAL A 69 -12.05 -2.16 -0.79
C VAL A 69 -10.82 -1.27 -0.96
N HIS A 70 -10.00 -1.18 0.07
CA HIS A 70 -8.73 -0.46 0.00
C HIS A 70 -7.82 -0.82 1.15
N LEU A 71 -6.53 -0.52 0.98
CA LEU A 71 -5.55 -0.48 2.06
C LEU A 71 -5.42 0.98 2.48
N ALA A 72 -5.60 1.27 3.76
CA ALA A 72 -5.57 2.65 4.25
C ALA A 72 -4.25 2.93 4.98
N ILE A 73 -3.59 4.00 4.59
CA ILE A 73 -2.31 4.43 5.16
C ILE A 73 -2.49 5.80 5.77
N LEU A 74 -2.24 5.91 7.07
CA LEU A 74 -2.30 7.19 7.77
C LEU A 74 -1.03 7.99 7.49
N VAL A 75 -1.20 9.21 7.00
CA VAL A 75 -0.09 10.10 6.67
C VAL A 75 -0.34 11.46 7.33
N ASP A 76 0.73 12.25 7.48
CA ASP A 76 0.62 13.58 8.06
C ASP A 76 0.08 14.60 7.06
N ASP A 77 0.49 14.48 5.79
CA ASP A 77 0.13 15.43 4.73
C ASP A 77 -0.27 14.65 3.48
N VAL A 78 -1.59 14.52 3.28
CA VAL A 78 -2.14 13.75 2.15
C VAL A 78 -1.68 14.30 0.81
N ALA A 79 -1.73 15.62 0.63
CA ALA A 79 -1.35 16.24 -0.65
C ALA A 79 0.11 15.98 -0.99
N ALA A 80 1.00 16.09 -0.01
CA ALA A 80 2.43 15.89 -0.21
C ALA A 80 2.74 14.43 -0.58
N VAL A 81 2.14 13.47 0.13
CA VAL A 81 2.36 12.04 -0.15
C VAL A 81 1.74 11.65 -1.49
N PHE A 82 0.56 12.17 -1.77
CA PHE A 82 -0.10 11.95 -3.06
C PHE A 82 0.77 12.45 -4.22
N ASP A 83 1.26 13.67 -4.16
CA ASP A 83 2.12 14.23 -5.20
C ASP A 83 3.38 13.41 -5.38
N ARG A 84 3.99 12.96 -4.29
CA ARG A 84 5.20 12.13 -4.34
C ARG A 84 4.95 10.78 -5.02
N VAL A 85 3.91 10.06 -4.62
CA VAL A 85 3.67 8.72 -5.18
C VAL A 85 3.28 8.80 -6.66
N VAL A 86 2.48 9.78 -7.04
CA VAL A 86 2.10 9.97 -8.45
C VAL A 86 3.32 10.35 -9.29
N ASP A 87 4.14 11.26 -8.79
CA ASP A 87 5.33 11.72 -9.50
C ASP A 87 6.37 10.62 -9.67
N ARG A 88 6.60 9.81 -8.65
CA ARG A 88 7.64 8.77 -8.66
C ARG A 88 7.22 7.48 -9.34
N THR A 89 5.95 7.15 -9.36
CA THR A 89 5.48 5.84 -9.82
C THR A 89 4.54 5.89 -11.00
N ASP A 90 4.02 7.07 -11.34
CA ASP A 90 3.03 7.25 -12.41
C ASP A 90 1.80 6.33 -12.21
N CYS A 91 1.41 6.12 -10.96
CA CYS A 91 0.32 5.24 -10.62
C CYS A 91 -1.04 5.81 -11.03
N PRO A 92 -2.03 4.95 -11.33
CA PRO A 92 -3.38 5.43 -11.59
C PRO A 92 -3.96 6.17 -10.38
N VAL A 93 -4.64 7.27 -10.64
CA VAL A 93 -5.33 8.07 -9.61
C VAL A 93 -6.81 7.73 -9.62
N VAL A 94 -7.33 7.32 -8.48
CA VAL A 94 -8.76 7.06 -8.30
C VAL A 94 -9.46 8.34 -7.87
N ASN A 95 -8.95 8.98 -6.82
CA ASN A 95 -9.46 10.26 -6.33
C ASN A 95 -8.31 11.15 -5.89
N GLU A 96 -8.30 12.39 -6.36
CA GLU A 96 -7.36 13.39 -5.89
C GLU A 96 -7.67 13.77 -4.42
N PRO A 97 -6.72 14.44 -3.72
CA PRO A 97 -6.96 14.83 -2.33
C PRO A 97 -8.27 15.60 -2.14
N MET A 98 -9.06 15.13 -1.18
CA MET A 98 -10.38 15.71 -0.88
C MET A 98 -10.66 15.62 0.61
N THR A 99 -11.56 16.46 1.10
CA THR A 99 -12.03 16.41 2.47
C THR A 99 -13.30 15.58 2.55
N ILE A 100 -13.30 14.60 3.45
CA ILE A 100 -14.46 13.74 3.72
C ILE A 100 -14.95 14.11 5.12
N GLU A 101 -15.88 15.05 5.18
CA GLU A 101 -16.35 15.59 6.46
C GLU A 101 -16.96 14.56 7.39
N PRO A 102 -17.84 13.64 6.90
CA PRO A 102 -18.39 12.62 7.79
C PRO A 102 -17.37 11.70 8.43
N ALA A 103 -16.23 11.50 7.75
CA ALA A 103 -15.13 10.69 8.28
C ALA A 103 -14.15 11.50 9.13
N GLY A 104 -14.27 12.83 9.14
CA GLY A 104 -13.30 13.70 9.81
C GLY A 104 -11.91 13.56 9.23
N ALA A 105 -11.80 13.40 7.92
CA ALA A 105 -10.54 13.08 7.28
C ALA A 105 -10.34 13.80 5.95
N ARG A 106 -9.09 13.98 5.58
CA ARG A 106 -8.68 14.32 4.24
C ARG A 106 -8.09 13.05 3.62
N ALA A 107 -8.47 12.75 2.39
CA ALA A 107 -8.08 11.49 1.77
C ALA A 107 -7.78 11.64 0.28
N ALA A 108 -6.96 10.74 -0.24
CA ALA A 108 -6.72 10.54 -1.65
C ALA A 108 -6.63 9.04 -1.91
N PHE A 109 -6.93 8.62 -3.14
CA PHE A 109 -6.95 7.21 -3.50
C PHE A 109 -6.16 7.00 -4.79
N VAL A 110 -5.24 6.05 -4.76
CA VAL A 110 -4.44 5.65 -5.92
C VAL A 110 -4.48 4.12 -6.03
N GLU A 111 -4.04 3.59 -7.18
CA GLU A 111 -3.90 2.15 -7.34
C GLU A 111 -2.44 1.76 -7.33
N ASP A 112 -2.15 0.62 -6.68
CA ASP A 112 -0.82 0.04 -6.70
C ASP A 112 -0.60 -0.77 -8.00
N PRO A 113 0.60 -1.36 -8.22
CA PRO A 113 0.89 -2.06 -9.47
C PRO A 113 -0.05 -3.24 -9.79
N ASP A 114 -0.69 -3.85 -8.80
CA ASP A 114 -1.62 -4.96 -9.00
C ASP A 114 -3.09 -4.51 -9.01
N GLY A 115 -3.35 -3.21 -8.92
CA GLY A 115 -4.69 -2.66 -8.92
C GLY A 115 -5.35 -2.59 -7.55
N TYR A 116 -4.62 -2.88 -6.47
CA TYR A 116 -5.14 -2.65 -5.12
C TYR A 116 -5.32 -1.16 -4.91
N GLU A 117 -6.49 -0.77 -4.43
CA GLU A 117 -6.75 0.64 -4.12
C GLU A 117 -6.11 1.00 -2.79
N VAL A 118 -5.34 2.08 -2.77
CA VAL A 118 -4.64 2.55 -1.58
C VAL A 118 -5.19 3.92 -1.20
N GLU A 119 -5.70 4.01 0.02
CA GLU A 119 -6.16 5.27 0.59
C GLU A 119 -5.04 5.91 1.39
N LEU A 120 -4.75 7.17 1.08
CA LEU A 120 -3.87 8.01 1.87
C LEU A 120 -4.76 8.94 2.66
N PHE A 121 -4.70 8.91 3.98
CA PHE A 121 -5.59 9.76 4.76
C PHE A 121 -4.89 10.38 5.97
N SER A 122 -5.40 11.55 6.35
CA SER A 122 -5.05 12.21 7.60
C SER A 122 -6.33 12.65 8.30
N LYS A 123 -6.29 12.70 9.63
CA LYS A 123 -7.43 13.15 10.42
C LYS A 123 -7.49 14.67 10.40
N LEU A 124 -8.69 15.23 10.28
CA LEU A 124 -8.91 16.65 10.43
C LEU A 124 -8.76 17.03 11.91
N GLU A 125 -8.18 18.18 12.15
CA GLU A 125 -8.03 18.72 13.50
C GLU A 125 -9.28 19.45 13.96
#